data_a4ebc3e276710ee56e317c2370423a8d
#
_entry.id   a4ebc3e276710ee56e317c2370423a8d
#
_cell.length_a   1.000
_cell.length_b   1.000
_cell.length_c   1.000
_cell.angle_alpha   90.00
_cell.angle_beta   90.00
_cell.angle_gamma   90.00
#
_symmetry.space_group_name_H-M   'P 1'
#
loop_
_entity.id
_entity.type
_entity.pdbx_description
1 polymer ?
#
loop_
_entity_poly.entity_id
_entity_poly.type
_entity_poly.pdbx_seq_one_letter_code
_entity_poly.pdbx_strand_id
1 'polypeptide(L)'
;MEQKNNLALILKKGIKLKSSGTTGPQKKIYQTPNKLKHANKIARECQKITPKSKIYTVCKLEHAGGLLAQTLPGYEVGAYIEIENFNAYNFCKKIKNFTHSHITPKHGRAIMLTKSFQDLNLSLIHI
;
A
#
# COMPACT_ATOMS: atom_id res chain seq x y z
N MET A 1 -3.85 -3.53 -14.77
CA MET A 1 -3.52 -4.92 -15.05
C MET A 1 -2.04 -5.23 -14.96
N GLU A 2 -1.18 -4.43 -15.56
CA GLU A 2 0.27 -4.63 -15.46
C GLU A 2 0.76 -4.64 -14.01
N GLN A 3 0.22 -3.75 -13.18
CA GLN A 3 0.65 -3.63 -11.79
C GLN A 3 0.27 -4.84 -10.95
N LYS A 4 -0.89 -5.46 -11.22
CA LYS A 4 -1.28 -6.70 -10.54
C LYS A 4 -0.43 -7.89 -10.98
N ASN A 5 -0.05 -7.93 -12.26
CA ASN A 5 0.87 -8.95 -12.76
C ASN A 5 2.25 -8.80 -12.12
N ASN A 6 2.67 -7.56 -11.84
CA ASN A 6 3.91 -7.29 -11.13
C ASN A 6 3.87 -7.80 -9.69
N LEU A 7 2.71 -7.73 -9.02
CA LEU A 7 2.56 -8.26 -7.66
C LEU A 7 2.75 -9.78 -7.64
N ALA A 8 2.17 -10.49 -8.59
CA ALA A 8 2.36 -11.94 -8.71
C ALA A 8 3.84 -12.29 -8.92
N LEU A 9 4.52 -11.52 -9.77
CA LEU A 9 5.94 -11.71 -10.06
C LEU A 9 6.80 -11.45 -8.82
N ILE A 10 6.48 -10.41 -8.06
CA ILE A 10 7.19 -10.07 -6.81
C ILE A 10 7.08 -11.22 -5.80
N LEU A 11 5.89 -11.79 -5.64
CA LEU A 11 5.71 -12.92 -4.72
C LEU A 11 6.51 -14.15 -5.15
N LYS A 12 6.69 -14.33 -6.45
CA LYS A 12 7.40 -15.48 -7.00
C LYS A 12 8.91 -15.34 -6.97
N LYS A 13 9.43 -14.14 -7.27
CA LYS A 13 10.87 -13.89 -7.45
C LYS A 13 11.50 -13.01 -6.37
N GLY A 14 10.72 -12.37 -5.53
CA GLY A 14 11.22 -11.37 -4.59
C GLY A 14 11.35 -9.99 -5.24
N ILE A 15 11.84 -9.03 -4.49
CA ILE A 15 11.98 -7.65 -4.96
C ILE A 15 13.20 -6.98 -4.33
N LYS A 16 13.85 -6.11 -5.08
CA LYS A 16 14.88 -5.19 -4.58
C LYS A 16 14.24 -3.86 -4.22
N LEU A 17 14.43 -3.45 -2.98
CA LEU A 17 13.90 -2.19 -2.47
C LEU A 17 15.03 -1.23 -2.17
N LYS A 18 14.82 0.06 -2.45
CA LYS A 18 15.77 1.09 -2.06
C LYS A 18 15.52 1.49 -0.62
N SER A 19 16.58 1.57 0.20
CA SER A 19 16.47 2.10 1.54
C SER A 19 16.25 3.62 1.47
N SER A 20 15.38 4.14 2.34
CA SER A 20 15.08 5.57 2.43
C SER A 20 16.07 6.31 3.31
N GLY A 21 17.37 5.97 3.25
CA GLY A 21 18.41 6.63 4.04
C GLY A 21 18.54 8.12 3.68
N THR A 22 18.49 9.00 4.70
CA THR A 22 18.66 10.43 4.51
C THR A 22 20.13 10.83 4.47
N THR A 23 21.04 9.94 4.85
CA THR A 23 22.48 10.16 4.87
C THR A 23 23.20 9.03 4.15
N GLY A 24 23.86 9.36 3.05
CA GLY A 24 24.65 8.42 2.28
C GLY A 24 23.93 7.82 1.07
N PRO A 25 24.62 6.99 0.27
CA PRO A 25 24.04 6.39 -0.92
C PRO A 25 22.91 5.42 -0.55
N GLN A 26 21.82 5.47 -1.31
CA GLN A 26 20.72 4.54 -1.15
C GLN A 26 21.20 3.11 -1.41
N LYS A 27 20.96 2.22 -0.45
CA LYS A 27 21.27 0.80 -0.61
C LYS A 27 20.04 0.07 -1.13
N LYS A 28 20.24 -0.79 -2.12
CA LYS A 28 19.20 -1.71 -2.59
C LYS A 28 19.22 -2.96 -1.72
N ILE A 29 18.10 -3.29 -1.10
CA ILE A 29 17.95 -4.47 -0.26
C ILE A 29 17.05 -5.45 -1.00
N TYR A 30 17.55 -6.68 -1.20
CA TYR A 30 16.76 -7.74 -1.84
C TYR A 30 15.92 -8.46 -0.80
N GLN A 31 14.61 -8.52 -1.06
CA GLN A 31 13.65 -9.27 -0.24
C GLN A 31 13.32 -10.58 -0.95
N THR A 32 13.70 -11.70 -0.36
CA THR A 32 13.42 -13.02 -0.92
C THR A 32 11.94 -13.36 -0.82
N PRO A 33 11.43 -14.30 -1.66
CA PRO A 33 10.03 -14.73 -1.55
C PRO A 33 9.67 -15.24 -0.14
N ASN A 34 10.56 -15.95 0.52
CA ASN A 34 10.28 -16.44 1.88
C ASN A 34 10.17 -15.31 2.90
N LYS A 35 11.03 -14.30 2.81
CA LYS A 35 10.94 -13.11 3.67
C LYS A 35 9.65 -12.35 3.41
N LEU A 36 9.24 -12.25 2.15
CA LEU A 36 7.99 -11.58 1.79
C LEU A 36 6.78 -12.31 2.35
N LYS A 37 6.74 -13.63 2.26
CA LYS A 37 5.64 -14.42 2.84
C LYS A 37 5.52 -14.21 4.34
N HIS A 38 6.64 -14.22 5.04
CA HIS A 38 6.67 -14.02 6.47
C HIS A 38 6.22 -12.60 6.85
N ALA A 39 6.75 -11.60 6.16
CA ALA A 39 6.37 -10.21 6.37
C ALA A 39 4.89 -9.98 6.04
N ASN A 40 4.36 -10.59 4.98
CA ASN A 40 2.97 -10.48 4.61
C ASN A 40 2.04 -11.03 5.68
N LYS A 41 2.40 -12.17 6.28
CA LYS A 41 1.62 -12.76 7.37
C LYS A 41 1.53 -11.81 8.56
N ILE A 42 2.66 -11.24 8.96
CA ILE A 42 2.71 -10.28 10.07
C ILE A 42 1.89 -9.03 9.74
N ALA A 43 2.03 -8.50 8.53
CA ALA A 43 1.28 -7.32 8.11
C ALA A 43 -0.23 -7.56 8.11
N ARG A 44 -0.68 -8.73 7.65
CA ARG A 44 -2.11 -9.07 7.68
C ARG A 44 -2.65 -9.13 9.10
N GLU A 45 -1.88 -9.71 10.02
CA GLU A 45 -2.28 -9.77 11.42
C GLU A 45 -2.35 -8.39 12.05
N CYS A 46 -1.36 -7.55 11.80
CA CYS A 46 -1.31 -6.19 12.36
C CYS A 46 -2.41 -5.29 11.82
N GLN A 47 -2.73 -5.39 10.55
CA GLN A 47 -3.70 -4.51 9.89
C GLN A 47 -5.07 -5.16 9.67
N LYS A 48 -5.25 -6.36 10.14
CA LYS A 48 -6.51 -7.12 10.00
C LYS A 48 -6.94 -7.25 8.55
N ILE A 49 -6.00 -7.57 7.67
CA ILE A 49 -6.28 -7.79 6.26
C ILE A 49 -6.76 -9.24 6.07
N THR A 50 -7.92 -9.39 5.43
CA THR A 50 -8.55 -10.69 5.14
C THR A 50 -8.86 -10.79 3.65
N PRO A 51 -9.27 -11.98 3.14
CA PRO A 51 -9.71 -12.09 1.75
C PRO A 51 -10.90 -11.19 1.40
N LYS A 52 -11.65 -10.71 2.40
CA LYS A 52 -12.78 -9.79 2.20
C LYS A 52 -12.37 -8.33 2.22
N SER A 53 -11.12 -8.02 2.53
CA SER A 53 -10.63 -6.64 2.56
C SER A 53 -10.60 -6.04 1.16
N LYS A 54 -10.73 -4.71 1.11
CA LYS A 54 -10.63 -3.94 -0.13
C LYS A 54 -9.55 -2.90 0.07
N ILE A 55 -8.49 -2.97 -0.72
CA ILE A 55 -7.32 -2.12 -0.54
C ILE A 55 -7.20 -1.14 -1.70
N TYR A 56 -7.13 0.15 -1.35
CA TYR A 56 -6.94 1.22 -2.32
C TYR A 56 -5.49 1.69 -2.26
N THR A 57 -4.72 1.38 -3.29
CA THR A 57 -3.29 1.65 -3.36
C THR A 57 -3.03 2.88 -4.23
N VAL A 58 -2.56 3.94 -3.61
CA VAL A 58 -2.24 5.21 -4.30
C VAL A 58 -0.76 5.56 -4.18
N CYS A 59 0.00 4.82 -3.39
CA CYS A 59 1.45 4.95 -3.34
C CYS A 59 2.07 4.17 -4.49
N LYS A 60 3.21 4.66 -4.98
CA LYS A 60 3.96 3.93 -5.99
C LYS A 60 4.42 2.60 -5.43
N LEU A 61 4.36 1.54 -6.23
CA LEU A 61 4.80 0.20 -5.80
C LEU A 61 6.30 0.15 -5.47
N GLU A 62 7.07 1.13 -5.93
CA GLU A 62 8.47 1.27 -5.58
C GLU A 62 8.69 1.65 -4.11
N HIS A 63 7.68 2.19 -3.46
CA HIS A 63 7.74 2.56 -2.05
C HIS A 63 7.40 1.37 -1.17
N ALA A 64 8.37 0.95 -0.36
CA ALA A 64 8.24 -0.21 0.49
C ALA A 64 7.07 -0.14 1.48
N GLY A 65 6.76 1.07 2.00
CA GLY A 65 5.73 1.24 3.01
C GLY A 65 4.36 0.72 2.56
N GLY A 66 3.84 1.25 1.45
CA GLY A 66 2.53 0.84 0.94
C GLY A 66 2.54 -0.59 0.41
N LEU A 67 3.59 -0.94 -0.34
CA LEU A 67 3.70 -2.27 -0.93
C LEU A 67 3.75 -3.37 0.13
N LEU A 68 4.64 -3.25 1.10
CA LEU A 68 4.88 -4.31 2.09
C LEU A 68 3.84 -4.31 3.20
N ALA A 69 3.25 -3.15 3.52
CA ALA A 69 2.30 -3.06 4.63
C ALA A 69 0.89 -3.54 4.25
N GLN A 70 0.45 -3.29 3.04
CA GLN A 70 -0.94 -3.55 2.65
C GLN A 70 -1.10 -4.23 1.30
N THR A 71 -0.47 -3.70 0.26
CA THR A 71 -0.77 -4.11 -1.12
C THR A 71 -0.37 -5.57 -1.38
N LEU A 72 0.87 -5.91 -1.08
CA LEU A 72 1.37 -7.27 -1.30
C LEU A 72 0.72 -8.30 -0.35
N PRO A 73 0.59 -8.00 0.97
CA PRO A 73 -0.13 -8.90 1.86
C PRO A 73 -1.58 -9.14 1.45
N GLY A 74 -2.26 -8.09 1.02
CA GLY A 74 -3.65 -8.19 0.56
C GLY A 74 -3.76 -9.00 -0.72
N TYR A 75 -2.88 -8.77 -1.67
CA TYR A 75 -2.86 -9.53 -2.92
C TYR A 75 -2.64 -11.02 -2.65
N GLU A 76 -1.71 -11.36 -1.77
CA GLU A 76 -1.40 -12.76 -1.46
C GLU A 76 -2.60 -13.51 -0.87
N VAL A 77 -3.41 -12.85 -0.05
CA VAL A 77 -4.56 -13.47 0.61
C VAL A 77 -5.83 -13.43 -0.24
N GLY A 78 -5.79 -12.79 -1.40
CA GLY A 78 -6.93 -12.71 -2.31
C GLY A 78 -7.86 -11.53 -2.07
N ALA A 79 -7.43 -10.50 -1.35
CA ALA A 79 -8.22 -9.29 -1.17
C ALA A 79 -8.37 -8.53 -2.48
N TYR A 80 -9.41 -7.70 -2.57
CA TYR A 80 -9.59 -6.80 -3.71
C TYR A 80 -8.60 -5.65 -3.63
N ILE A 81 -7.88 -5.42 -4.73
CA ILE A 81 -6.87 -4.35 -4.78
C ILE A 81 -7.12 -3.47 -5.99
N GLU A 82 -7.19 -2.17 -5.76
CA GLU A 82 -7.25 -1.18 -6.83
C GLU A 82 -6.03 -0.26 -6.71
N ILE A 83 -5.27 -0.14 -7.79
CA ILE A 83 -4.04 0.63 -7.83
C ILE A 83 -4.24 1.80 -8.78
N GLU A 84 -4.09 3.03 -8.27
CA GLU A 84 -4.24 4.24 -9.05
C GLU A 84 -3.19 5.27 -8.65
N ASN A 85 -2.92 6.22 -9.53
CA ASN A 85 -2.14 7.39 -9.18
C ASN A 85 -2.91 8.25 -8.17
N PHE A 86 -2.20 8.81 -7.20
CA PHE A 86 -2.84 9.61 -6.19
C PHE A 86 -3.47 10.88 -6.76
N ASN A 87 -4.72 11.10 -6.41
CA ASN A 87 -5.44 12.35 -6.64
C ASN A 87 -6.31 12.58 -5.41
N ALA A 88 -6.07 13.69 -4.70
CA ALA A 88 -6.73 13.96 -3.43
C ALA A 88 -8.27 13.99 -3.55
N TYR A 89 -8.77 14.53 -4.63
CA TYR A 89 -10.19 14.60 -4.89
C TYR A 89 -10.83 13.23 -5.08
N ASN A 90 -10.22 12.43 -5.94
CA ASN A 90 -10.68 11.04 -6.19
C ASN A 90 -10.51 10.17 -4.96
N PHE A 91 -9.44 10.36 -4.20
CA PHE A 91 -9.21 9.62 -2.98
C PHE A 91 -10.37 9.78 -2.01
N CYS A 92 -10.80 11.01 -1.75
CA CYS A 92 -11.90 11.27 -0.84
C CYS A 92 -13.23 10.62 -1.29
N LYS A 93 -13.45 10.56 -2.60
CA LYS A 93 -14.66 9.93 -3.15
C LYS A 93 -14.62 8.41 -3.08
N LYS A 94 -13.45 7.82 -3.32
CA LYS A 94 -13.31 6.37 -3.47
C LYS A 94 -13.05 5.64 -2.16
N ILE A 95 -12.35 6.26 -1.21
CA ILE A 95 -11.91 5.58 0.02
C ILE A 95 -13.07 5.00 0.83
N LYS A 96 -14.26 5.55 0.70
CA LYS A 96 -15.46 5.06 1.40
C LYS A 96 -15.82 3.62 1.01
N ASN A 97 -15.39 3.18 -0.17
CA ASN A 97 -15.66 1.84 -0.69
C ASN A 97 -14.56 0.83 -0.37
N PHE A 98 -13.54 1.25 0.38
CA PHE A 98 -12.37 0.42 0.69
C PHE A 98 -12.21 0.26 2.19
N THR A 99 -11.49 -0.79 2.59
CA THR A 99 -11.21 -1.06 4.01
C THR A 99 -9.84 -0.58 4.44
N HIS A 100 -8.90 -0.47 3.50
CA HIS A 100 -7.52 -0.11 3.80
C HIS A 100 -6.95 0.80 2.72
N SER A 101 -6.11 1.74 3.13
CA SER A 101 -5.26 2.51 2.23
C SER A 101 -4.03 2.98 2.99
N HIS A 102 -2.91 3.09 2.30
CA HIS A 102 -1.68 3.63 2.84
C HIS A 102 -1.32 4.91 2.10
N ILE A 103 -1.12 5.99 2.83
CA ILE A 103 -0.79 7.29 2.25
C ILE A 103 0.44 7.89 2.92
N THR A 104 1.15 8.75 2.19
CA THR A 104 2.27 9.51 2.74
C THR A 104 1.77 10.76 3.46
N PRO A 105 2.59 11.40 4.33
CA PRO A 105 2.22 12.68 4.92
C PRO A 105 1.88 13.75 3.89
N LYS A 106 2.56 13.74 2.74
CA LYS A 106 2.27 14.67 1.63
C LYS A 106 0.86 14.44 1.08
N HIS A 107 0.46 13.17 0.90
CA HIS A 107 -0.89 12.81 0.49
C HIS A 107 -1.92 13.28 1.53
N GLY A 108 -1.63 13.08 2.81
CA GLY A 108 -2.49 13.50 3.90
C GLY A 108 -2.74 15.00 3.89
N ARG A 109 -1.69 15.79 3.69
CA ARG A 109 -1.82 17.24 3.59
C ARG A 109 -2.69 17.66 2.40
N ALA A 110 -2.51 17.01 1.25
CA ALA A 110 -3.33 17.30 0.07
C ALA A 110 -4.81 16.98 0.30
N ILE A 111 -5.10 15.85 0.98
CA ILE A 111 -6.47 15.45 1.31
C ILE A 111 -7.12 16.48 2.24
N MET A 112 -6.38 16.96 3.24
CA MET A 112 -6.91 17.93 4.20
C MET A 112 -7.35 19.25 3.57
N LEU A 113 -6.79 19.57 2.40
CA LEU A 113 -7.16 20.78 1.66
C LEU A 113 -8.45 20.60 0.84
N THR A 114 -9.01 19.40 0.77
CA THR A 114 -10.25 19.17 0.04
C THR A 114 -11.46 19.38 0.95
N LYS A 115 -12.58 19.80 0.33
CA LYS A 115 -13.84 19.97 1.07
C LYS A 115 -14.43 18.65 1.54
N SER A 116 -14.05 17.55 0.91
CA SER A 116 -14.57 16.22 1.25
C SER A 116 -13.87 15.56 2.44
N PHE A 117 -12.81 16.18 2.97
CA PHE A 117 -12.05 15.62 4.07
C PHE A 117 -12.89 15.35 5.32
N GLN A 118 -13.82 16.25 5.62
CA GLN A 118 -14.64 16.14 6.82
C GLN A 118 -15.55 14.91 6.84
N ASP A 119 -15.83 14.35 5.66
CA ASP A 119 -16.69 13.19 5.53
C ASP A 119 -15.92 11.86 5.63
N LEU A 120 -14.60 11.92 5.82
CA LEU A 120 -13.76 10.72 5.87
C LEU A 120 -13.73 10.08 7.25
N ASN A 121 -13.82 8.77 7.27
CA ASN A 121 -13.51 7.99 8.47
C ASN A 121 -12.01 7.69 8.48
N LEU A 122 -11.26 8.47 9.26
CA LEU A 122 -9.80 8.39 9.30
C LEU A 122 -9.27 7.05 9.82
N SER A 123 -10.11 6.24 10.48
CA SER A 123 -9.69 4.93 10.96
C SER A 123 -9.36 3.95 9.82
N LEU A 124 -9.86 4.23 8.61
CA LEU A 124 -9.60 3.41 7.42
C LEU A 124 -8.29 3.78 6.71
N ILE A 125 -7.65 4.89 7.12
CA ILE A 125 -6.48 5.43 6.43
C ILE A 125 -5.25 5.24 7.30
N HIS A 126 -4.22 4.64 6.70
CA HIS A 126 -2.92 4.44 7.34
C HIS A 126 -1.89 5.38 6.71
N ILE A 127 -1.29 6.22 7.53
CA ILE A 127 -0.30 7.21 7.09
C ILE A 127 1.11 6.75 7.43
#